data_a8e27ddfacb6c93b91f5d06171ccdb9a
#
_entry.id   a8e27ddfacb6c93b91f5d06171ccdb9a
#
_cell.length_a   1.000
_cell.length_b   1.000
_cell.length_c   1.000
_cell.angle_alpha   90.00
_cell.angle_beta   90.00
_cell.angle_gamma   90.00
#
_symmetry.space_group_name_H-M   'P 1'
#
loop_
_entity.id
_entity.type
_entity.pdbx_description
1 polymer ?
#
loop_
_entity_poly.entity_id
_entity_poly.type
_entity_poly.pdbx_seq_one_letter_code
_entity_poly.pdbx_strand_id
1 'polypeptide(L)'
;MEPSDHEPSAACDAGLVRAFDVLGKRWNGLILSVLNDRPLKFSEVRRAVGPITDSVLADRLVELVAEGIVLRTESDDPRPQISYSLTERGCRLQPILEQLGAWATGLDAPELRRVAAKA
;
A
#
# COMPACT_ATOMS: atom_id res chain seq x y z
N MET A 1 26.01 -12.27 -24.55
CA MET A 1 25.72 -11.94 -23.18
C MET A 1 25.28 -13.17 -22.41
N GLU A 2 25.80 -13.33 -21.26
CA GLU A 2 25.49 -14.49 -20.43
C GLU A 2 24.51 -14.12 -19.37
N PRO A 3 23.26 -14.41 -19.58
CA PRO A 3 22.26 -14.03 -18.57
C PRO A 3 22.53 -14.65 -17.21
N SER A 4 23.10 -15.86 -17.20
CA SER A 4 23.34 -16.53 -15.96
C SER A 4 24.35 -15.79 -15.08
N ASP A 5 25.21 -14.98 -15.70
CA ASP A 5 26.20 -14.23 -14.93
C ASP A 5 25.56 -13.19 -14.02
N HIS A 6 24.32 -12.81 -14.32
CA HIS A 6 23.64 -11.74 -13.62
C HIS A 6 22.35 -12.17 -13.00
N GLU A 7 22.12 -13.45 -12.94
CA GLU A 7 20.92 -13.93 -12.28
C GLU A 7 20.98 -13.58 -10.80
N PRO A 8 19.92 -12.96 -10.28
CA PRO A 8 19.88 -12.68 -8.86
C PRO A 8 19.84 -13.98 -8.07
N SER A 9 20.23 -13.92 -6.83
CA SER A 9 20.10 -15.09 -5.96
C SER A 9 18.61 -15.46 -5.87
N ALA A 10 18.34 -16.73 -5.61
CA ALA A 10 16.97 -17.20 -5.50
C ALA A 10 16.19 -16.42 -4.43
N ALA A 11 16.85 -16.07 -3.32
CA ALA A 11 16.19 -15.31 -2.25
C ALA A 11 15.81 -13.92 -2.71
N CYS A 12 16.68 -13.27 -3.47
CA CYS A 12 16.42 -11.93 -3.99
C CYS A 12 15.27 -11.94 -4.98
N ASP A 13 15.29 -12.94 -5.87
CA ASP A 13 14.25 -13.13 -6.87
C ASP A 13 12.91 -13.37 -6.21
N ALA A 14 12.88 -14.25 -5.22
CA ALA A 14 11.65 -14.58 -4.51
C ALA A 14 11.10 -13.35 -3.78
N GLY A 15 11.97 -12.53 -3.22
CA GLY A 15 11.56 -11.31 -2.54
C GLY A 15 10.91 -10.33 -3.48
N LEU A 16 11.50 -10.11 -4.64
CA LEU A 16 10.92 -9.21 -5.63
C LEU A 16 9.59 -9.73 -6.17
N VAL A 17 9.51 -11.03 -6.42
CA VAL A 17 8.26 -11.62 -6.87
C VAL A 17 7.15 -11.36 -5.85
N ARG A 18 7.44 -11.61 -4.57
CA ARG A 18 6.45 -11.39 -3.53
C ARG A 18 6.08 -9.91 -3.41
N ALA A 19 7.07 -9.02 -3.54
CA ALA A 19 6.78 -7.59 -3.48
C ALA A 19 5.81 -7.18 -4.58
N PHE A 20 6.02 -7.67 -5.79
CA PHE A 20 5.16 -7.32 -6.89
C PHE A 20 3.84 -8.09 -6.90
N ASP A 21 3.75 -9.20 -6.20
CA ASP A 21 2.44 -9.81 -5.97
C ASP A 21 1.53 -8.86 -5.21
N VAL A 22 2.09 -8.08 -4.32
CA VAL A 22 1.34 -7.08 -3.56
C VAL A 22 1.19 -5.79 -4.36
N LEU A 23 2.33 -5.21 -4.77
CA LEU A 23 2.35 -3.88 -5.36
C LEU A 23 1.93 -3.85 -6.82
N GLY A 24 1.91 -5.00 -7.46
CA GLY A 24 1.52 -5.08 -8.87
C GLY A 24 0.04 -4.90 -9.12
N LYS A 25 -0.78 -5.02 -8.10
CA LYS A 25 -2.21 -4.76 -8.24
C LYS A 25 -2.44 -3.26 -8.24
N ARG A 26 -3.30 -2.82 -9.13
CA ARG A 26 -3.41 -1.42 -9.49
C ARG A 26 -3.58 -0.46 -8.31
N TRP A 27 -4.38 -0.82 -7.34
CA TRP A 27 -4.76 0.11 -6.29
C TRP A 27 -4.00 -0.07 -4.98
N ASN A 28 -3.21 -1.15 -4.85
CA ASN A 28 -2.63 -1.50 -3.57
C ASN A 28 -1.70 -0.43 -3.01
N GLY A 29 -0.83 0.10 -3.85
CA GLY A 29 0.09 1.15 -3.39
C GLY A 29 -0.65 2.37 -2.87
N LEU A 30 -1.71 2.78 -3.56
CA LEU A 30 -2.49 3.95 -3.13
C LEU A 30 -3.24 3.69 -1.84
N ILE A 31 -3.81 2.50 -1.69
CA ILE A 31 -4.50 2.14 -0.46
C ILE A 31 -3.55 2.20 0.73
N LEU A 32 -2.36 1.62 0.58
CA LEU A 32 -1.37 1.64 1.64
C LEU A 32 -0.93 3.06 1.96
N SER A 33 -0.82 3.88 0.95
CA SER A 33 -0.42 5.26 1.11
C SER A 33 -1.42 6.06 1.96
N VAL A 34 -2.72 5.86 1.73
CA VAL A 34 -3.71 6.62 2.47
C VAL A 34 -3.88 6.13 3.91
N LEU A 35 -3.42 4.92 4.22
CA LEU A 35 -3.48 4.39 5.57
C LEU A 35 -2.28 4.76 6.42
N ASN A 36 -1.42 5.63 5.92
CA ASN A 36 -0.14 5.93 6.57
C ASN A 36 -0.28 6.51 7.97
N ASP A 37 -1.23 7.39 8.19
CA ASP A 37 -1.25 8.21 9.40
C ASP A 37 -2.13 7.67 10.52
N ARG A 38 -3.21 7.01 10.19
CA ARG A 38 -4.18 6.61 11.20
C ARG A 38 -5.14 5.57 10.63
N PRO A 39 -5.85 4.88 11.51
CA PRO A 39 -6.91 3.98 11.04
C PRO A 39 -8.01 4.74 10.30
N LEU A 40 -8.54 4.15 9.27
CA LEU A 40 -9.61 4.73 8.46
C LEU A 40 -10.73 3.74 8.29
N LYS A 41 -11.94 4.25 8.19
CA LYS A 41 -13.10 3.45 7.83
C LYS A 41 -13.10 3.19 6.33
N PHE A 42 -13.87 2.19 5.91
CA PHE A 42 -13.94 1.83 4.50
C PHE A 42 -14.26 3.05 3.62
N SER A 43 -15.26 3.81 4.01
CA SER A 43 -15.67 4.98 3.21
C SER A 43 -14.59 6.05 3.16
N GLU A 44 -13.80 6.16 4.23
CA GLU A 44 -12.71 7.12 4.26
C GLU A 44 -11.59 6.70 3.33
N VAL A 45 -11.28 5.40 3.31
CA VAL A 45 -10.27 4.89 2.38
C VAL A 45 -10.73 5.11 0.95
N ARG A 46 -11.99 4.77 0.65
CA ARG A 46 -12.51 4.93 -0.70
C ARG A 46 -12.42 6.38 -1.16
N ARG A 47 -12.81 7.30 -0.30
CA ARG A 47 -12.77 8.73 -0.64
C ARG A 47 -11.35 9.21 -0.87
N ALA A 48 -10.42 8.75 -0.04
CA ALA A 48 -9.03 9.18 -0.15
C ALA A 48 -8.34 8.61 -1.39
N VAL A 49 -8.66 7.37 -1.75
CA VAL A 49 -8.05 6.74 -2.93
C VAL A 49 -8.58 7.35 -4.22
N GLY A 50 -9.86 7.68 -4.26
CA GLY A 50 -10.45 8.34 -5.43
C GLY A 50 -11.35 7.41 -6.23
N PRO A 51 -11.08 7.23 -7.53
CA PRO A 51 -12.06 6.56 -8.41
C PRO A 51 -11.98 5.04 -8.35
N ILE A 52 -11.97 4.48 -7.18
CA ILE A 52 -11.99 3.03 -6.99
C ILE A 52 -13.43 2.62 -6.67
N THR A 53 -13.88 1.48 -7.19
CA THR A 53 -15.21 0.98 -6.86
C THR A 53 -15.17 0.29 -5.50
N ASP A 54 -16.33 0.24 -4.85
CA ASP A 54 -16.45 -0.43 -3.56
C ASP A 54 -16.04 -1.89 -3.65
N SER A 55 -16.43 -2.55 -4.73
CA SER A 55 -16.14 -3.96 -4.92
C SER A 55 -14.63 -4.21 -5.02
N VAL A 56 -13.93 -3.39 -5.80
CA VAL A 56 -12.49 -3.55 -5.96
C VAL A 56 -11.77 -3.21 -4.66
N LEU A 57 -12.20 -2.15 -3.98
CA LEU A 57 -11.57 -1.79 -2.70
C LEU A 57 -11.76 -2.91 -1.68
N ALA A 58 -12.96 -3.47 -1.59
CA ALA A 58 -13.21 -4.56 -0.66
C ALA A 58 -12.29 -5.74 -0.94
N ASP A 59 -12.15 -6.11 -2.21
CA ASP A 59 -11.28 -7.22 -2.58
C ASP A 59 -9.82 -6.93 -2.25
N ARG A 60 -9.36 -5.71 -2.53
CA ARG A 60 -7.97 -5.35 -2.22
C ARG A 60 -7.72 -5.37 -0.73
N LEU A 61 -8.65 -4.87 0.07
CA LEU A 61 -8.48 -4.86 1.52
C LEU A 61 -8.43 -6.28 2.09
N VAL A 62 -9.28 -7.18 1.59
CA VAL A 62 -9.24 -8.58 2.02
C VAL A 62 -7.87 -9.18 1.74
N GLU A 63 -7.34 -8.93 0.55
CA GLU A 63 -6.02 -9.46 0.18
C GLU A 63 -4.91 -8.88 1.04
N LEU A 64 -4.97 -7.57 1.29
CA LEU A 64 -3.93 -6.93 2.09
C LEU A 64 -3.96 -7.38 3.54
N VAL A 65 -5.14 -7.65 4.07
CA VAL A 65 -5.26 -8.23 5.41
C VAL A 65 -4.68 -9.64 5.43
N ALA A 66 -4.98 -10.43 4.42
CA ALA A 66 -4.44 -11.80 4.34
C ALA A 66 -2.93 -11.81 4.22
N GLU A 67 -2.35 -10.78 3.59
CA GLU A 67 -0.90 -10.66 3.48
C GLU A 67 -0.23 -10.14 4.74
N GLY A 68 -1.01 -9.76 5.74
CA GLY A 68 -0.45 -9.23 6.97
C GLY A 68 0.06 -7.80 6.88
N ILE A 69 -0.43 -7.05 5.91
CA ILE A 69 0.00 -5.68 5.67
C ILE A 69 -1.00 -4.69 6.25
N VAL A 70 -2.27 -5.04 6.23
CA VAL A 70 -3.35 -4.23 6.75
C VAL A 70 -4.03 -4.97 7.89
N LEU A 71 -4.38 -4.25 8.93
CA LEU A 71 -5.12 -4.76 10.07
C LEU A 71 -6.56 -4.27 9.98
N ARG A 72 -7.50 -5.20 10.08
CA ARG A 72 -8.92 -4.89 10.13
C ARG A 72 -9.35 -4.97 11.58
N THR A 73 -9.89 -3.90 12.10
CA THR A 73 -10.29 -3.81 13.51
C THR A 73 -11.78 -3.56 13.61
N GLU A 74 -12.44 -4.30 14.49
CA GLU A 74 -13.85 -4.08 14.79
C GLU A 74 -13.97 -3.46 16.17
N SER A 75 -14.88 -2.52 16.31
CA SER A 75 -15.14 -1.85 17.56
C SER A 75 -16.64 -1.66 17.72
N ASP A 76 -17.13 -1.80 18.94
CA ASP A 76 -18.53 -1.58 19.23
C ASP A 76 -18.81 -0.23 19.88
N ASP A 77 -17.78 0.55 20.15
CA ASP A 77 -17.93 1.79 20.90
C ASP A 77 -17.63 2.99 19.99
N PRO A 78 -18.57 3.91 19.82
CA PRO A 78 -19.89 3.96 20.44
C PRO A 78 -20.91 3.08 19.73
N ARG A 79 -20.60 2.55 18.57
CA ARG A 79 -21.46 1.65 17.82
C ARG A 79 -20.58 0.75 16.96
N PRO A 80 -21.13 -0.32 16.42
CA PRO A 80 -20.34 -1.21 15.59
C PRO A 80 -19.71 -0.46 14.42
N GLN A 81 -18.40 -0.62 14.27
CA GLN A 81 -17.66 0.00 13.17
C GLN A 81 -16.41 -0.80 12.90
N ILE A 82 -15.95 -0.69 11.66
CA ILE A 82 -14.76 -1.38 11.19
C ILE A 82 -13.79 -0.34 10.70
N SER A 83 -12.53 -0.49 11.06
CA SER A 83 -11.48 0.39 10.56
C SER A 83 -10.32 -0.45 10.04
N TYR A 84 -9.49 0.18 9.23
CA TYR A 84 -8.31 -0.42 8.62
C TYR A 84 -7.11 0.41 8.96
N SER A 85 -6.01 -0.25 9.25
CA SER A 85 -4.76 0.43 9.57
C SER A 85 -3.61 -0.43 9.08
N LEU A 86 -2.41 0.14 9.07
CA LEU A 86 -1.23 -0.63 8.69
C LEU A 86 -0.74 -1.46 9.86
N THR A 87 -0.32 -2.69 9.58
CA THR A 87 0.45 -3.47 10.54
C THR A 87 1.86 -2.92 10.60
N GLU A 88 2.69 -3.45 11.50
CA GLU A 88 4.09 -3.09 11.51
C GLU A 88 4.75 -3.38 10.16
N ARG A 89 4.41 -4.52 9.57
CA ARG A 89 4.93 -4.87 8.26
C ARG A 89 4.51 -3.86 7.20
N GLY A 90 3.25 -3.41 7.26
CA GLY A 90 2.77 -2.38 6.35
C GLY A 90 3.46 -1.05 6.55
N CYS A 91 3.73 -0.69 7.80
CA CYS A 91 4.43 0.56 8.09
C CYS A 91 5.84 0.56 7.51
N ARG A 92 6.50 -0.58 7.49
CA ARG A 92 7.85 -0.67 6.92
C ARG A 92 7.84 -0.48 5.41
N LEU A 93 6.71 -0.68 4.76
CA LEU A 93 6.60 -0.49 3.34
C LEU A 93 6.48 0.99 2.95
N GLN A 94 6.07 1.85 3.87
CA GLN A 94 5.83 3.26 3.56
C GLN A 94 7.04 3.99 2.99
N PRO A 95 8.23 3.90 3.60
CA PRO A 95 9.39 4.59 3.01
C PRO A 95 9.73 4.08 1.62
N ILE A 96 9.48 2.79 1.37
CA ILE A 96 9.76 2.20 0.07
C ILE A 96 8.80 2.77 -0.97
N LEU A 97 7.53 2.91 -0.62
CA LEU A 97 6.55 3.51 -1.52
C LEU A 97 6.88 4.96 -1.82
N GLU A 98 7.32 5.72 -0.82
CA GLU A 98 7.74 7.10 -1.04
C GLU A 98 8.89 7.18 -2.02
N GLN A 99 9.86 6.27 -1.87
CA GLN A 99 11.00 6.26 -2.77
C GLN A 99 10.61 5.85 -4.19
N LEU A 100 9.68 4.92 -4.31
CA LEU A 100 9.16 4.55 -5.62
C LEU A 100 8.50 5.74 -6.30
N GLY A 101 7.70 6.49 -5.56
CA GLY A 101 7.05 7.66 -6.10
C GLY A 101 8.06 8.72 -6.52
N ALA A 102 9.06 8.95 -5.69
CA ALA A 102 10.11 9.91 -6.01
C ALA A 102 10.89 9.49 -7.25
N TRP A 103 11.21 8.21 -7.36
CA TRP A 103 11.89 7.71 -8.54
C TRP A 103 11.06 7.93 -9.80
N ALA A 104 9.77 7.65 -9.72
CA ALA A 104 8.90 7.72 -10.89
C ALA A 104 8.70 9.15 -11.38
N THR A 105 8.73 10.13 -10.49
CA THR A 105 8.48 11.53 -10.85
C THR A 105 9.76 12.36 -10.94
N GLY A 106 10.89 11.83 -10.42
CA GLY A 106 12.11 12.60 -10.34
C GLY A 106 12.13 13.61 -9.20
N LEU A 107 11.15 13.52 -8.29
CA LEU A 107 11.07 14.41 -7.13
C LEU A 107 11.53 13.67 -5.89
N ASP A 108 12.09 14.40 -4.93
CA ASP A 108 12.38 13.77 -3.65
C ASP A 108 11.08 13.66 -2.82
N ALA A 109 11.13 12.92 -1.72
CA ALA A 109 9.94 12.62 -0.96
C ALA A 109 9.21 13.87 -0.44
N PRO A 110 9.90 14.89 0.12
CA PRO A 110 9.20 16.08 0.54
C PRO A 110 8.52 16.82 -0.59
N GLU A 111 9.15 16.89 -1.74
CA GLU A 111 8.54 17.54 -2.91
C GLU A 111 7.31 16.77 -3.37
N LEU A 112 7.40 15.46 -3.36
CA LEU A 112 6.29 14.62 -3.78
C LEU A 112 5.08 14.82 -2.86
N ARG A 113 5.32 14.93 -1.56
CA ARG A 113 4.24 15.16 -0.61
C ARG A 113 3.56 16.50 -0.84
N ARG A 114 4.33 17.52 -1.19
CA ARG A 114 3.74 18.83 -1.49
C ARG A 114 2.87 18.79 -2.73
N VAL A 115 3.31 18.07 -3.74
CA VAL A 115 2.52 17.91 -4.96
C VAL A 115 1.20 17.20 -4.64
N ALA A 116 1.28 16.11 -3.89
CA ALA A 116 0.09 15.35 -3.53
C ALA A 116 -0.88 16.18 -2.70
N ALA A 117 -0.36 17.01 -1.81
CA ALA A 117 -1.22 17.84 -0.98
C ALA A 117 -1.99 18.87 -1.80
N LYS A 118 -1.47 19.28 -2.93
CA LYS A 118 -2.15 20.24 -3.80
C LYS A 118 -3.14 19.58 -4.74
N ALA A 119 -3.02 18.30 -4.92
CA ALA A 119 -3.94 17.59 -5.79
C ALA A 119 -5.28 17.39 -5.09
#